data_ce5f110e25ad3b32a07882d1aded0bba
#
_entry.id   ce5f110e25ad3b32a07882d1aded0bba
#
_cell.length_a   1.000
_cell.length_b   1.000
_cell.length_c   1.000
_cell.angle_alpha   90.00
_cell.angle_beta   90.00
_cell.angle_gamma   90.00
#
_symmetry.space_group_name_H-M   'P 1'
#
loop_
_entity.id
_entity.type
_entity.pdbx_description
1 polymer ?
#
loop_
_entity_poly.entity_id
_entity_poly.type
_entity_poly.pdbx_seq_one_letter_code
_entity_poly.pdbx_strand_id
1 'polypeptide(L)'
;VWFDRDVLRLNYDGRGEELGEFQSEDQILVVQPNGDFYVTNFDLSNHYESDILIIEKFQPQKVWTAVLYDADQKYCYLKRFQLEASGRKQNFLGENPKSYLLLLTDEAYPRIAVRFGGVDAFREGLEIDAETFVGVKGFKARGKRVSNYLVEAVEELEPVRFATPSEPVAPSTAEEPEEPEATDEAQSDADLLDEITGQMKLFDK
;
A
#
# COMPACT_ATOMS: atom_id res chain seq x y z
N VAL A 1 -19.85 9.74 12.32
CA VAL A 1 -18.78 10.50 13.00
C VAL A 1 -18.37 11.67 12.12
N TRP A 2 -18.18 12.81 12.73
CA TRP A 2 -17.80 14.05 12.07
C TRP A 2 -16.54 14.61 12.72
N PHE A 3 -15.71 15.30 11.95
CA PHE A 3 -14.51 15.97 12.44
C PHE A 3 -14.62 17.47 12.26
N ASP A 4 -14.55 18.20 13.36
CA ASP A 4 -14.57 19.65 13.38
C ASP A 4 -13.11 20.18 13.40
N ARG A 5 -12.68 20.77 12.28
CA ARG A 5 -11.31 21.31 12.11
C ARG A 5 -11.04 22.54 12.97
N ASP A 6 -12.08 23.26 13.40
CA ASP A 6 -11.90 24.48 14.20
C ASP A 6 -11.55 24.15 15.65
N VAL A 7 -12.12 23.06 16.18
CA VAL A 7 -11.87 22.60 17.55
C VAL A 7 -10.98 21.37 17.63
N LEU A 8 -10.62 20.79 16.49
CA LEU A 8 -9.76 19.61 16.33
C LEU A 8 -10.29 18.40 17.12
N ARG A 9 -11.59 18.13 16.99
CA ARG A 9 -12.28 17.04 17.69
C ARG A 9 -13.34 16.37 16.84
N LEU A 10 -13.59 15.14 17.21
CA LEU A 10 -14.73 14.38 16.67
C LEU A 10 -16.03 14.80 17.33
N ASN A 11 -17.13 14.63 16.62
CA ASN A 11 -18.48 14.86 17.12
C ASN A 11 -19.52 13.98 16.40
N TYR A 12 -20.73 13.92 16.98
CA TYR A 12 -21.89 13.29 16.38
C TYR A 12 -22.97 14.31 15.98
N ASP A 13 -22.67 15.60 16.12
CA ASP A 13 -23.62 16.69 15.94
C ASP A 13 -23.69 17.18 14.48
N GLY A 14 -22.97 16.55 13.57
CA GLY A 14 -22.92 16.92 12.15
C GLY A 14 -22.09 18.16 11.86
N ARG A 15 -21.13 18.52 12.72
CA ARG A 15 -20.25 19.68 12.52
C ARG A 15 -18.94 19.29 11.85
N GLY A 16 -18.62 19.99 10.76
CA GLY A 16 -17.37 19.80 10.03
C GLY A 16 -17.45 18.75 8.94
N GLU A 17 -16.39 17.98 8.80
CA GLU A 17 -16.19 16.95 7.78
C GLU A 17 -16.80 15.62 8.20
N GLU A 18 -17.62 15.01 7.34
CA GLU A 18 -18.20 13.70 7.61
C GLU A 18 -17.19 12.59 7.33
N LEU A 19 -16.90 11.80 8.36
CA LEU A 19 -16.01 10.63 8.26
C LEU A 19 -16.78 9.31 8.03
N GLY A 20 -18.12 9.36 8.06
CA GLY A 20 -18.99 8.23 7.87
C GLY A 20 -19.42 7.51 9.16
N GLU A 21 -19.97 6.32 9.00
CA GLU A 21 -20.42 5.47 10.10
C GLU A 21 -19.29 4.62 10.64
N PHE A 22 -19.20 4.52 11.97
CA PHE A 22 -18.16 3.78 12.67
C PHE A 22 -18.76 2.67 13.53
N GLN A 23 -18.16 1.49 13.47
CA GLN A 23 -18.42 0.37 14.35
C GLN A 23 -17.32 0.31 15.45
N SER A 24 -17.53 -0.51 16.47
CA SER A 24 -16.65 -0.57 17.65
C SER A 24 -15.16 -0.81 17.33
N GLU A 25 -14.89 -1.55 16.27
CA GLU A 25 -13.53 -1.93 15.86
C GLU A 25 -12.89 -0.94 14.88
N ASP A 26 -13.66 0.04 14.40
CA ASP A 26 -13.16 1.00 13.43
C ASP A 26 -12.16 1.97 14.08
N GLN A 27 -11.26 2.44 13.26
CA GLN A 27 -10.20 3.36 13.68
C GLN A 27 -10.14 4.55 12.72
N ILE A 28 -9.50 5.60 13.16
CA ILE A 28 -9.26 6.82 12.39
C ILE A 28 -7.80 6.85 11.95
N LEU A 29 -7.59 7.09 10.67
CA LEU A 29 -6.31 7.45 10.10
C LEU A 29 -6.15 8.96 10.10
N VAL A 30 -5.00 9.44 10.55
CA VAL A 30 -4.56 10.82 10.41
C VAL A 30 -3.26 10.85 9.63
N VAL A 31 -3.20 11.68 8.59
CA VAL A 31 -2.01 11.94 7.80
C VAL A 31 -1.67 13.43 7.85
N GLN A 32 -0.40 13.74 8.05
CA GLN A 32 0.13 15.10 8.12
C GLN A 32 0.91 15.46 6.84
N PRO A 33 1.04 16.75 6.49
CA PRO A 33 1.76 17.18 5.28
C PRO A 33 3.24 16.78 5.24
N ASN A 34 3.86 16.59 6.42
CA ASN A 34 5.25 16.15 6.55
C ASN A 34 5.44 14.63 6.35
N GLY A 35 4.36 13.92 5.97
CA GLY A 35 4.35 12.48 5.77
C GLY A 35 4.19 11.64 7.03
N ASP A 36 4.02 12.28 8.18
CA ASP A 36 3.66 11.56 9.40
C ASP A 36 2.23 11.04 9.30
N PHE A 37 2.02 9.86 9.86
CA PHE A 37 0.69 9.27 10.00
C PHE A 37 0.58 8.45 11.26
N TYR A 38 -0.63 8.34 11.76
CA TYR A 38 -0.97 7.47 12.88
C TYR A 38 -2.42 7.03 12.81
N VAL A 39 -2.71 5.93 13.50
CA VAL A 39 -4.06 5.37 13.60
C VAL A 39 -4.48 5.41 15.06
N THR A 40 -5.70 5.87 15.33
CA THR A 40 -6.27 5.99 16.67
C THR A 40 -7.71 5.49 16.71
N ASN A 41 -8.25 5.28 17.91
CA ASN A 41 -9.68 5.06 18.08
C ASN A 41 -10.48 6.33 17.78
N PHE A 42 -11.79 6.23 17.67
CA PHE A 42 -12.69 7.37 17.42
C PHE A 42 -13.35 7.93 18.69
N ASP A 43 -12.64 7.93 19.82
CA ASP A 43 -13.12 8.51 21.06
C ASP A 43 -13.28 10.03 20.91
N LEU A 44 -14.45 10.56 21.30
CA LEU A 44 -14.76 12.01 21.22
C LEU A 44 -13.87 12.86 22.14
N SER A 45 -13.22 12.26 23.13
CA SER A 45 -12.25 12.94 23.99
C SER A 45 -10.91 13.19 23.30
N ASN A 46 -10.63 12.52 22.17
CA ASN A 46 -9.41 12.71 21.42
C ASN A 46 -9.31 14.17 20.93
N HIS A 47 -8.11 14.71 21.07
CA HIS A 47 -7.75 16.00 20.51
C HIS A 47 -6.67 15.79 19.46
N TYR A 48 -6.90 16.31 18.27
CA TYR A 48 -6.01 16.13 17.13
C TYR A 48 -5.10 17.34 16.96
N GLU A 49 -3.98 17.13 16.28
CA GLU A 49 -3.05 18.23 15.94
C GLU A 49 -3.65 19.09 14.81
N SER A 50 -3.22 20.36 14.71
CA SER A 50 -3.75 21.31 13.70
C SER A 50 -3.31 20.97 12.27
N ASP A 51 -2.21 20.27 12.12
CA ASP A 51 -1.53 19.98 10.86
C ASP A 51 -2.04 18.68 10.22
N ILE A 52 -3.34 18.67 9.89
CA ILE A 52 -3.97 17.49 9.28
C ILE A 52 -4.15 17.71 7.79
N LEU A 53 -3.47 16.86 7.00
CA LEU A 53 -3.70 16.73 5.56
C LEU A 53 -4.94 15.89 5.29
N ILE A 54 -5.02 14.69 5.88
CA ILE A 54 -6.12 13.75 5.73
C ILE A 54 -6.54 13.25 7.10
N ILE A 55 -7.84 13.19 7.34
CA ILE A 55 -8.45 12.47 8.44
C ILE A 55 -9.63 11.67 7.91
N GLU A 56 -9.64 10.37 8.12
CA GLU A 56 -10.68 9.49 7.61
C GLU A 56 -10.77 8.18 8.40
N LYS A 57 -11.77 7.38 8.11
CA LYS A 57 -11.86 6.01 8.60
C LYS A 57 -10.70 5.18 8.04
N PHE A 58 -9.94 4.53 8.93
CA PHE A 58 -8.81 3.71 8.51
C PHE A 58 -9.25 2.47 7.75
N GLN A 59 -8.68 2.26 6.59
CA GLN A 59 -8.90 1.11 5.73
C GLN A 59 -7.55 0.43 5.42
N PRO A 60 -7.24 -0.72 6.03
CA PRO A 60 -5.93 -1.38 5.89
C PRO A 60 -5.57 -1.76 4.45
N GLN A 61 -6.59 -2.03 3.63
CA GLN A 61 -6.42 -2.45 2.24
C GLN A 61 -6.28 -1.27 1.25
N LYS A 62 -6.53 -0.04 1.73
CA LYS A 62 -6.46 1.15 0.89
C LYS A 62 -5.04 1.37 0.40
N VAL A 63 -4.90 1.54 -0.91
CA VAL A 63 -3.62 1.82 -1.55
C VAL A 63 -3.48 3.33 -1.75
N TRP A 64 -2.41 3.85 -1.22
CA TRP A 64 -2.01 5.24 -1.38
C TRP A 64 -0.97 5.37 -2.47
N THR A 65 -1.06 6.41 -3.26
CA THR A 65 -0.05 6.82 -4.22
C THR A 65 0.51 8.18 -3.82
N ALA A 66 1.83 8.25 -3.65
CA ALA A 66 2.50 9.50 -3.29
C ALA A 66 3.61 9.83 -4.29
N VAL A 67 3.68 11.10 -4.66
CA VAL A 67 4.86 11.70 -5.28
C VAL A 67 5.53 12.58 -4.25
N LEU A 68 6.81 12.37 -4.04
CA LEU A 68 7.59 13.05 -3.02
C LEU A 68 8.98 13.46 -3.54
N TYR A 69 9.52 14.50 -2.95
CA TYR A 69 10.94 14.85 -3.10
C TYR A 69 11.73 14.22 -1.95
N ASP A 70 12.73 13.41 -2.30
CA ASP A 70 13.67 12.81 -1.34
C ASP A 70 14.92 13.71 -1.26
N ALA A 71 15.12 14.37 -0.13
CA ALA A 71 16.20 15.33 0.05
C ALA A 71 17.57 14.68 0.14
N ASP A 72 17.67 13.40 0.53
CA ASP A 72 18.92 12.66 0.56
C ASP A 72 19.40 12.31 -0.84
N GLN A 73 18.47 11.94 -1.70
CA GLN A 73 18.75 11.57 -3.09
C GLN A 73 18.68 12.76 -4.03
N LYS A 74 18.01 13.86 -3.63
CA LYS A 74 17.77 15.07 -4.43
C LYS A 74 16.95 14.82 -5.71
N TYR A 75 16.03 13.87 -5.67
CA TYR A 75 15.13 13.51 -6.76
C TYR A 75 13.70 13.30 -6.30
N CYS A 76 12.77 13.39 -7.24
CA CYS A 76 11.38 13.02 -7.00
C CYS A 76 11.15 11.53 -7.23
N TYR A 77 10.37 10.94 -6.33
CA TYR A 77 9.99 9.53 -6.34
C TYR A 77 8.49 9.40 -6.32
N LEU A 78 7.99 8.41 -7.04
CA LEU A 78 6.62 7.95 -6.99
C LEU A 78 6.58 6.60 -6.30
N LYS A 79 5.68 6.44 -5.34
CA LYS A 79 5.46 5.17 -4.65
C LYS A 79 3.99 4.88 -4.42
N ARG A 80 3.67 3.60 -4.39
CA ARG A 80 2.34 3.09 -4.01
C ARG A 80 2.50 2.16 -2.82
N PHE A 81 1.66 2.37 -1.81
CA PHE A 81 1.81 1.67 -0.53
C PHE A 81 0.49 1.55 0.21
N GLN A 82 0.45 0.65 1.16
CA GLN A 82 -0.61 0.56 2.17
C GLN A 82 -0.05 1.05 3.50
N LEU A 83 -0.91 1.67 4.31
CA LEU A 83 -0.57 2.12 5.64
C LEU A 83 -0.89 1.02 6.65
N GLU A 84 -0.01 0.86 7.62
CA GLU A 84 -0.15 -0.15 8.67
C GLU A 84 -0.61 0.52 9.97
N ALA A 85 -1.62 -0.04 10.61
CA ALA A 85 -2.05 0.43 11.93
C ALA A 85 -0.91 0.25 12.95
N SER A 86 -0.55 1.34 13.60
CA SER A 86 0.44 1.33 14.68
C SER A 86 0.00 2.32 15.74
N GLY A 87 0.19 1.95 17.00
CA GLY A 87 -0.03 2.85 18.13
C GLY A 87 1.00 3.99 18.26
N ARG A 88 1.89 4.13 17.27
CA ARG A 88 2.91 5.17 17.22
C ARG A 88 2.84 5.93 15.90
N LYS A 89 3.18 7.21 15.96
CA LYS A 89 3.36 8.03 14.76
C LYS A 89 4.48 7.43 13.90
N GLN A 90 4.22 7.27 12.61
CA GLN A 90 5.15 6.75 11.60
C GLN A 90 5.26 7.77 10.47
N ASN A 91 6.29 7.65 9.63
CA ASN A 91 6.51 8.55 8.50
C ASN A 91 6.75 7.77 7.21
N PHE A 92 6.08 8.18 6.14
CA PHE A 92 6.28 7.56 4.83
C PHE A 92 7.19 8.36 3.88
N LEU A 93 7.59 9.59 4.21
CA LEU A 93 8.53 10.37 3.39
C LEU A 93 10.00 10.02 3.68
N GLY A 94 10.28 9.51 4.88
CA GLY A 94 11.63 9.21 5.35
C GLY A 94 12.06 10.13 6.49
N GLU A 95 13.31 9.97 6.92
CA GLU A 95 13.81 10.66 8.12
C GLU A 95 14.32 12.08 7.86
N ASN A 96 14.60 12.43 6.60
CA ASN A 96 15.15 13.74 6.28
C ASN A 96 14.04 14.81 6.28
N PRO A 97 14.08 15.78 7.19
CA PRO A 97 13.02 16.80 7.32
C PRO A 97 12.92 17.78 6.13
N LYS A 98 13.87 17.74 5.21
CA LYS A 98 13.84 18.50 3.96
C LYS A 98 13.14 17.77 2.82
N SER A 99 12.80 16.50 3.03
CA SER A 99 11.93 15.76 2.12
C SER A 99 10.50 16.28 2.25
N TYR A 100 9.78 16.35 1.15
CA TYR A 100 8.41 16.87 1.16
C TYR A 100 7.50 16.15 0.17
N LEU A 101 6.23 16.19 0.48
CA LEU A 101 5.17 15.61 -0.32
C LEU A 101 4.77 16.58 -1.44
N LEU A 102 4.65 16.07 -2.66
CA LEU A 102 4.15 16.81 -3.82
C LEU A 102 2.69 16.45 -4.14
N LEU A 103 2.35 15.17 -3.99
CA LEU A 103 1.00 14.65 -4.23
C LEU A 103 0.76 13.44 -3.34
N LEU A 104 -0.45 13.32 -2.82
CA LEU A 104 -0.97 12.12 -2.15
C LEU A 104 -2.39 11.88 -2.61
N THR A 105 -2.67 10.69 -3.13
CA THR A 105 -4.00 10.29 -3.60
C THR A 105 -4.29 8.84 -3.27
N ASP A 106 -5.55 8.52 -3.09
CA ASP A 106 -6.09 7.18 -2.90
C ASP A 106 -6.85 6.67 -4.13
N GLU A 107 -6.76 7.40 -5.24
CA GLU A 107 -7.33 6.97 -6.51
C GLU A 107 -6.83 5.56 -6.88
N ALA A 108 -7.73 4.70 -7.34
CA ALA A 108 -7.38 3.31 -7.67
C ALA A 108 -6.42 3.22 -8.86
N TYR A 109 -6.62 4.08 -9.86
CA TYR A 109 -5.82 4.15 -11.08
C TYR A 109 -5.26 5.56 -11.29
N PRO A 110 -4.37 6.04 -10.41
CA PRO A 110 -3.94 7.42 -10.43
C PRO A 110 -3.08 7.70 -11.66
N ARG A 111 -3.42 8.78 -12.33
CA ARG A 111 -2.70 9.32 -13.48
C ARG A 111 -2.14 10.69 -13.12
N ILE A 112 -0.86 10.87 -13.37
CA ILE A 112 -0.11 11.99 -12.80
C ILE A 112 0.62 12.72 -13.91
N ALA A 113 0.41 14.04 -13.99
CA ALA A 113 1.21 14.93 -14.83
C ALA A 113 2.37 15.50 -14.02
N VAL A 114 3.55 15.49 -14.63
CA VAL A 114 4.78 16.03 -14.04
C VAL A 114 5.32 17.12 -14.96
N ARG A 115 5.53 18.31 -14.41
CA ARG A 115 6.17 19.42 -15.12
C ARG A 115 7.57 19.66 -14.59
N PHE A 116 8.48 19.95 -15.49
CA PHE A 116 9.86 20.27 -15.17
C PHE A 116 10.07 21.78 -15.04
N GLY A 117 11.03 22.16 -14.21
CA GLY A 117 11.32 23.55 -13.91
C GLY A 117 12.79 23.91 -13.99
N GLY A 118 13.11 25.15 -13.67
CA GLY A 118 14.47 25.67 -13.70
C GLY A 118 15.14 25.52 -15.05
N VAL A 119 16.31 24.91 -15.09
CA VAL A 119 17.06 24.65 -16.34
C VAL A 119 16.39 23.60 -17.24
N ASP A 120 15.46 22.83 -16.71
CA ASP A 120 14.74 21.78 -17.42
C ASP A 120 13.32 22.22 -17.88
N ALA A 121 12.91 23.45 -17.64
CA ALA A 121 11.57 23.98 -17.93
C ALA A 121 11.17 23.91 -19.43
N PHE A 122 12.15 23.81 -20.33
CA PHE A 122 11.92 23.66 -21.77
C PHE A 122 11.52 22.24 -22.19
N ARG A 123 11.59 21.25 -21.26
CA ARG A 123 11.27 19.86 -21.54
C ARG A 123 9.77 19.65 -21.52
N GLU A 124 9.35 18.76 -22.40
CA GLU A 124 7.98 18.26 -22.38
C GLU A 124 7.71 17.55 -21.04
N GLY A 125 6.53 17.82 -20.46
CA GLY A 125 6.09 17.15 -19.22
C GLY A 125 5.88 15.65 -19.42
N LEU A 126 5.83 14.92 -18.33
CA LEU A 126 5.55 13.48 -18.33
C LEU A 126 4.12 13.23 -17.82
N GLU A 127 3.42 12.32 -18.49
CA GLU A 127 2.22 11.71 -17.94
C GLU A 127 2.54 10.29 -17.49
N ILE A 128 2.18 9.95 -16.28
CA ILE A 128 2.52 8.69 -15.62
C ILE A 128 1.24 8.00 -15.17
N ASP A 129 1.01 6.80 -15.65
CA ASP A 129 0.08 5.85 -15.04
C ASP A 129 0.80 5.18 -13.86
N ALA A 130 0.40 5.54 -12.64
CA ALA A 130 1.13 5.13 -11.45
C ALA A 130 1.05 3.62 -11.19
N GLU A 131 -0.04 2.96 -11.63
CA GLU A 131 -0.19 1.51 -11.46
C GLU A 131 0.82 0.73 -12.29
N THR A 132 1.02 1.15 -13.54
CA THR A 132 1.99 0.51 -14.44
C THR A 132 3.43 0.94 -14.13
N PHE A 133 3.60 2.14 -13.57
CA PHE A 133 4.90 2.69 -13.28
C PHE A 133 5.57 2.05 -12.06
N VAL A 134 4.83 1.81 -10.96
CA VAL A 134 5.36 1.23 -9.74
C VAL A 134 4.33 0.33 -9.04
N GLY A 135 4.75 -0.88 -8.63
CA GLY A 135 3.91 -1.77 -7.84
C GLY A 135 3.75 -1.31 -6.39
N VAL A 136 2.69 -1.80 -5.74
CA VAL A 136 2.43 -1.57 -4.31
C VAL A 136 3.51 -2.24 -3.46
N LYS A 137 4.06 -1.51 -2.50
CA LYS A 137 5.07 -1.98 -1.54
C LYS A 137 4.76 -1.45 -0.14
N GLY A 138 5.56 -1.81 0.85
CA GLY A 138 5.44 -1.22 2.19
C GLY A 138 5.71 0.29 2.19
N PHE A 139 5.07 1.03 3.09
CA PHE A 139 5.15 2.50 3.15
C PHE A 139 6.58 3.04 3.36
N LYS A 140 7.50 2.23 3.93
CA LYS A 140 8.92 2.58 4.09
C LYS A 140 9.75 2.45 2.80
N ALA A 141 9.20 1.82 1.76
CA ALA A 141 9.90 1.71 0.49
C ALA A 141 10.07 3.09 -0.15
N ARG A 142 11.22 3.35 -0.75
CA ARG A 142 11.53 4.63 -1.40
C ARG A 142 10.62 4.90 -2.60
N GLY A 143 10.23 3.88 -3.34
CA GLY A 143 9.51 4.01 -4.60
C GLY A 143 10.45 4.02 -5.82
N LYS A 144 9.91 4.47 -6.95
CA LYS A 144 10.62 4.56 -8.23
C LYS A 144 10.86 6.03 -8.57
N ARG A 145 12.08 6.36 -8.98
CA ARG A 145 12.42 7.72 -9.40
C ARG A 145 11.58 8.12 -10.59
N VAL A 146 10.98 9.31 -10.50
CA VAL A 146 10.14 9.89 -11.56
C VAL A 146 10.98 10.35 -12.74
N SER A 147 12.04 11.09 -12.46
CA SER A 147 12.93 11.67 -13.48
C SER A 147 14.30 12.03 -12.87
N ASN A 148 15.26 12.26 -13.74
CA ASN A 148 16.55 12.86 -13.40
C ASN A 148 16.54 14.40 -13.47
N TYR A 149 15.42 14.98 -13.95
CA TYR A 149 15.25 16.42 -14.13
C TYR A 149 14.56 17.05 -12.93
N LEU A 150 14.70 18.37 -12.80
CA LEU A 150 14.07 19.12 -11.74
C LEU A 150 12.55 19.14 -11.95
N VAL A 151 11.81 18.53 -11.04
CA VAL A 151 10.35 18.57 -11.03
C VAL A 151 9.90 19.86 -10.35
N GLU A 152 9.08 20.64 -11.04
CA GLU A 152 8.50 21.89 -10.54
C GLU A 152 7.09 21.69 -9.99
N ALA A 153 6.26 20.92 -10.72
CA ALA A 153 4.89 20.68 -10.33
C ALA A 153 4.45 19.25 -10.65
N VAL A 154 3.54 18.78 -9.84
CA VAL A 154 2.88 17.48 -9.98
C VAL A 154 1.38 17.70 -9.83
N GLU A 155 0.61 17.21 -10.79
CA GLU A 155 -0.85 17.35 -10.81
C GLU A 155 -1.48 15.98 -11.03
N GLU A 156 -2.57 15.71 -10.32
CA GLU A 156 -3.38 14.52 -10.58
C GLU A 156 -4.29 14.78 -11.78
N LEU A 157 -4.31 13.84 -12.71
CA LEU A 157 -5.18 13.85 -13.87
C LEU A 157 -6.34 12.89 -13.67
N GLU A 158 -7.42 13.12 -14.40
CA GLU A 158 -8.54 12.17 -14.42
C GLU A 158 -8.06 10.77 -14.85
N PRO A 159 -8.43 9.72 -14.11
CA PRO A 159 -8.04 8.36 -14.45
C PRO A 159 -8.69 7.92 -15.76
N VAL A 160 -7.94 7.17 -16.57
CA VAL A 160 -8.49 6.57 -17.83
C VAL A 160 -9.39 5.38 -17.53
N ARG A 161 -9.27 4.79 -16.34
CA ARG A 161 -10.06 3.66 -15.84
C ARG A 161 -10.60 4.02 -14.47
N PHE A 162 -11.83 3.59 -14.22
CA PHE A 162 -12.45 3.71 -12.90
C PHE A 162 -12.51 2.33 -12.25
N ALA A 163 -12.30 2.27 -10.94
CA ALA A 163 -12.56 1.06 -10.19
C ALA A 163 -14.06 0.73 -10.31
N THR A 164 -14.38 -0.40 -10.90
CA THR A 164 -15.73 -0.95 -10.79
C THR A 164 -15.94 -1.34 -9.32
N PRO A 165 -17.04 -0.93 -8.68
CA PRO A 165 -17.36 -1.44 -7.36
C PRO A 165 -17.34 -2.97 -7.42
N SER A 166 -16.41 -3.61 -6.70
CA SER A 166 -16.39 -5.06 -6.62
C SER A 166 -17.66 -5.48 -5.90
N GLU A 167 -18.57 -6.15 -6.61
CA GLU A 167 -19.59 -6.94 -5.95
C GLU A 167 -18.87 -7.87 -4.95
N PRO A 168 -19.41 -8.05 -3.73
CA PRO A 168 -18.80 -8.96 -2.78
C PRO A 168 -18.70 -10.33 -3.42
N VAL A 169 -17.48 -10.80 -3.61
CA VAL A 169 -17.20 -12.14 -4.12
C VAL A 169 -17.81 -13.11 -3.12
N ALA A 170 -18.92 -13.73 -3.49
CA ALA A 170 -19.47 -14.86 -2.76
C ALA A 170 -18.35 -15.90 -2.61
N PRO A 171 -18.19 -16.54 -1.45
CA PRO A 171 -17.15 -17.52 -1.27
C PRO A 171 -17.36 -18.63 -2.31
N SER A 172 -16.43 -18.76 -3.24
CA SER A 172 -16.36 -19.87 -4.15
C SER A 172 -16.18 -21.13 -3.30
N THR A 173 -17.21 -21.95 -3.27
CA THR A 173 -17.13 -23.32 -2.76
C THR A 173 -16.07 -24.01 -3.59
N ALA A 174 -14.93 -24.27 -2.99
CA ALA A 174 -13.89 -25.11 -3.58
C ALA A 174 -14.51 -26.51 -3.77
N GLU A 175 -14.76 -26.88 -5.02
CA GLU A 175 -14.94 -28.27 -5.38
C GLU A 175 -13.62 -28.99 -5.13
N GLU A 176 -13.63 -29.90 -4.15
CA GLU A 176 -12.59 -30.89 -3.97
C GLU A 176 -12.48 -31.71 -5.27
N PRO A 177 -11.27 -31.95 -5.79
CA PRO A 177 -11.10 -32.90 -6.88
C PRO A 177 -11.35 -34.31 -6.35
N GLU A 178 -12.36 -35.00 -6.90
CA GLU A 178 -12.60 -36.43 -6.72
C GLU A 178 -11.34 -37.22 -7.15
N GLU A 179 -10.78 -37.96 -6.22
CA GLU A 179 -9.78 -39.00 -6.50
C GLU A 179 -10.44 -40.10 -7.34
N PRO A 180 -9.80 -40.58 -8.40
CA PRO A 180 -10.32 -41.75 -9.12
C PRO A 180 -10.10 -43.02 -8.29
N GLU A 181 -11.18 -43.76 -8.05
CA GLU A 181 -11.19 -45.09 -7.47
C GLU A 181 -10.26 -46.01 -8.25
N ALA A 182 -9.27 -46.56 -7.57
CA ALA A 182 -8.45 -47.66 -8.07
C ALA A 182 -9.25 -48.97 -8.02
N THR A 183 -9.56 -49.51 -9.16
CA THR A 183 -10.06 -50.86 -9.30
C THR A 183 -8.94 -51.87 -9.02
N ASP A 184 -9.25 -52.73 -8.06
CA ASP A 184 -8.55 -53.93 -7.65
C ASP A 184 -8.61 -54.96 -8.76
N GLU A 185 -7.47 -55.41 -9.27
CA GLU A 185 -7.31 -56.75 -9.86
C GLU A 185 -5.99 -57.33 -9.44
N ALA A 186 -6.14 -58.37 -8.64
CA ALA A 186 -5.10 -59.30 -8.19
C ALA A 186 -4.56 -60.13 -9.34
N GLN A 187 -3.26 -60.36 -9.34
CA GLN A 187 -2.65 -61.68 -9.66
C GLN A 187 -1.16 -61.70 -9.30
N SER A 188 -0.90 -62.51 -8.32
CA SER A 188 0.14 -63.52 -8.06
C SER A 188 1.28 -63.63 -9.09
N ASP A 189 2.47 -63.66 -8.63
CA ASP A 189 3.39 -64.81 -8.49
C ASP A 189 4.81 -64.33 -8.17
N ALA A 190 5.21 -64.79 -7.08
CA ALA A 190 6.37 -65.61 -6.72
C ALA A 190 7.73 -65.31 -7.35
N ASP A 191 8.68 -65.32 -6.44
CA ASP A 191 10.05 -65.80 -6.53
C ASP A 191 11.12 -64.93 -7.22
N LEU A 192 12.05 -64.54 -6.47
CA LEU A 192 13.41 -65.11 -6.38
C LEU A 192 14.34 -64.19 -5.59
N LEU A 193 14.79 -64.80 -4.53
CA LEU A 193 16.04 -64.61 -3.80
C LEU A 193 17.22 -64.18 -4.69
N ASP A 194 18.07 -63.35 -4.25
CA ASP A 194 19.39 -63.71 -3.73
C ASP A 194 20.32 -62.48 -3.66
N GLU A 195 20.85 -62.29 -2.48
CA GLU A 195 22.27 -62.19 -2.16
C GLU A 195 23.14 -61.24 -2.99
N ILE A 196 23.80 -60.37 -2.34
CA ILE A 196 25.23 -60.41 -2.01
C ILE A 196 25.64 -59.10 -1.33
N THR A 197 25.87 -59.19 -0.06
CA THR A 197 27.05 -58.83 0.74
C THR A 197 28.18 -58.07 0.04
N GLY A 198 28.64 -57.02 0.70
CA GLY A 198 30.08 -56.84 0.71
C GLY A 198 30.63 -55.40 0.82
N GLN A 199 31.01 -55.10 2.05
CA GLN A 199 32.29 -54.46 2.45
C GLN A 199 32.49 -52.98 2.12
N MET A 200 32.43 -52.12 3.14
CA MET A 200 33.53 -51.65 4.00
C MET A 200 34.84 -51.27 3.31
N LYS A 201 35.20 -49.99 3.47
CA LYS A 201 36.49 -49.43 3.97
C LYS A 201 36.46 -47.93 3.74
N LEU A 202 36.44 -47.10 4.78
CA LEU A 202 37.50 -46.63 5.66
C LEU A 202 38.79 -46.18 4.92
N PHE A 203 39.04 -44.86 5.03
CA PHE A 203 40.35 -44.22 5.28
C PHE A 203 40.11 -42.70 5.02
N ASP A 204 40.11 -41.84 6.02
CA ASP A 204 41.19 -41.26 6.80
C ASP A 204 42.25 -40.54 5.95
N LYS A 205 42.10 -39.20 5.88
CA LYS A 205 43.13 -38.22 6.26
C LYS A 205 42.57 -36.82 6.16
#